data_ff9f3ce9809dc0f8a1cfeb123e3cd3e3
#
_entry.id   ff9f3ce9809dc0f8a1cfeb123e3cd3e3
#
_cell.length_a   1.000
_cell.length_b   1.000
_cell.length_c   1.000
_cell.angle_alpha   90.00
_cell.angle_beta   90.00
_cell.angle_gamma   90.00
#
_symmetry.space_group_name_H-M   'P 1'
#
loop_
_entity.id
_entity.type
_entity.pdbx_description
1 polymer ?
#
loop_
_entity_poly.entity_id
_entity_poly.type
_entity_poly.pdbx_seq_one_letter_code
_entity_poly.pdbx_strand_id
1 'polypeptide(L)'
;GTIAILQQRIDQLDNEIGGLNIQKTARKEQLRIFEQELVGLRGLYEKGYFPKTKILAIERAIVELRGASGNDLALIARAKSARGEAENQILSVKQRFQEDVVAQLRDVQVEITDLSERLLVATDVLKRIEIKAPRSGIVQGVKLHTVGGVIGAGDILMEIAPQDEELLVTARVSPADID
;
A
#
# COMPACT_ATOMS: atom_id res chain seq x y z
N GLY A 1 5.73 16.61 0.97
CA GLY A 1 5.85 15.81 2.14
C GLY A 1 7.21 15.12 2.26
N THR A 2 7.38 14.29 3.27
CA THR A 2 8.64 13.62 3.64
C THR A 2 9.31 12.87 2.49
N ILE A 3 8.55 12.16 1.66
CA ILE A 3 9.09 11.42 0.50
C ILE A 3 9.75 12.37 -0.51
N ALA A 4 9.17 13.54 -0.77
CA ALA A 4 9.73 14.51 -1.71
C ALA A 4 11.09 15.06 -1.20
N ILE A 5 11.22 15.29 0.09
CA ILE A 5 12.48 15.74 0.71
C ILE A 5 13.56 14.66 0.60
N LEU A 6 13.20 13.41 0.87
CA LEU A 6 14.12 12.27 0.74
C LEU A 6 14.53 12.04 -0.72
N GLN A 7 13.61 12.20 -1.66
CA GLN A 7 13.91 12.12 -3.09
C GLN A 7 14.90 13.21 -3.51
N GLN A 8 14.68 14.44 -3.10
CA GLN A 8 15.63 15.53 -3.36
C GLN A 8 17.02 15.24 -2.75
N ARG A 9 17.06 14.60 -1.57
CA ARG A 9 18.32 14.17 -0.96
C ARG A 9 19.03 13.10 -1.78
N ILE A 10 18.29 12.14 -2.34
CA ILE A 10 18.82 11.12 -3.25
C ILE A 10 19.41 11.78 -4.49
N ASP A 11 18.70 12.72 -5.11
CA ASP A 11 19.17 13.43 -6.31
C ASP A 11 20.46 14.22 -6.03
N GLN A 12 20.58 14.85 -4.85
CA GLN A 12 21.82 15.52 -4.42
C GLN A 12 22.98 14.55 -4.29
N LEU A 13 22.76 13.38 -3.67
CA LEU A 13 23.78 12.36 -3.48
C LEU A 13 24.19 11.73 -4.83
N ASP A 14 23.26 11.53 -5.76
CA ASP A 14 23.57 11.05 -7.11
C ASP A 14 24.42 12.04 -7.89
N ASN A 15 24.16 13.34 -7.76
CA ASN A 15 25.01 14.39 -8.35
C ASN A 15 26.40 14.41 -7.73
N GLU A 16 26.52 14.26 -6.39
CA GLU A 16 27.80 14.14 -5.69
C GLU A 16 28.59 12.92 -6.17
N ILE A 17 27.95 11.75 -6.23
CA ILE A 17 28.54 10.51 -6.75
C ILE A 17 29.02 10.71 -8.19
N GLY A 18 28.22 11.37 -9.02
CA GLY A 18 28.56 11.74 -10.40
C GLY A 18 29.85 12.56 -10.47
N GLY A 19 29.93 13.64 -9.70
CA GLY A 19 31.11 14.50 -9.61
C GLY A 19 32.37 13.76 -9.14
N LEU A 20 32.24 12.95 -8.08
CA LEU A 20 33.35 12.13 -7.56
C LEU A 20 33.81 11.07 -8.56
N ASN A 21 32.93 10.49 -9.37
CA ASN A 21 33.30 9.54 -10.43
C ASN A 21 34.09 10.22 -11.56
N ILE A 22 33.72 11.44 -11.93
CA ILE A 22 34.48 12.25 -12.90
C ILE A 22 35.88 12.51 -12.37
N GLN A 23 36.01 12.95 -11.09
CA GLN A 23 37.28 13.22 -10.44
C GLN A 23 38.16 11.95 -10.37
N LYS A 24 37.59 10.82 -9.97
CA LYS A 24 38.26 9.51 -9.94
C LYS A 24 38.79 9.13 -11.34
N THR A 25 38.00 9.36 -12.39
CA THR A 25 38.38 9.05 -13.78
C THR A 25 39.55 9.94 -14.22
N ALA A 26 39.49 11.23 -13.91
CA ALA A 26 40.59 12.16 -14.20
C ALA A 26 41.89 11.76 -13.50
N ARG A 27 41.83 11.39 -12.22
CA ARG A 27 43.00 10.91 -11.44
C ARG A 27 43.56 9.60 -11.99
N LYS A 28 42.68 8.69 -12.42
CA LYS A 28 43.13 7.45 -13.08
C LYS A 28 43.89 7.72 -14.35
N GLU A 29 43.43 8.69 -15.12
CA GLU A 29 44.15 9.08 -16.35
C GLU A 29 45.48 9.77 -16.05
N GLN A 30 45.56 10.64 -15.05
CA GLN A 30 46.83 11.22 -14.58
C GLN A 30 47.80 10.12 -14.13
N LEU A 31 47.32 9.13 -13.37
CA LEU A 31 48.14 7.98 -12.96
C LEU A 31 48.71 7.24 -14.18
N ARG A 32 47.88 6.97 -15.18
CA ARG A 32 48.30 6.29 -16.41
C ARG A 32 49.39 7.05 -17.12
N ILE A 33 49.29 8.38 -17.21
CA ILE A 33 50.28 9.25 -17.86
C ILE A 33 51.59 9.22 -17.08
N PHE A 34 51.58 9.39 -15.71
CA PHE A 34 52.78 9.33 -14.93
C PHE A 34 53.43 7.95 -14.95
N GLU A 35 52.69 6.86 -14.95
CA GLU A 35 53.23 5.51 -15.07
C GLU A 35 53.90 5.28 -16.43
N GLN A 36 53.32 5.79 -17.53
CA GLN A 36 53.95 5.74 -18.84
C GLN A 36 55.23 6.57 -18.92
N GLU A 37 55.23 7.80 -18.36
CA GLU A 37 56.38 8.66 -18.29
C GLU A 37 57.50 7.98 -17.47
N LEU A 38 57.18 7.38 -16.32
CA LEU A 38 58.13 6.67 -15.47
C LEU A 38 58.83 5.53 -16.20
N VAL A 39 58.08 4.74 -17.01
CA VAL A 39 58.63 3.65 -17.83
C VAL A 39 59.70 4.20 -18.79
N GLY A 40 59.38 5.29 -19.54
CA GLY A 40 60.31 5.91 -20.46
C GLY A 40 61.55 6.45 -19.79
N LEU A 41 61.37 7.15 -18.62
CA LEU A 41 62.47 7.75 -17.92
C LEU A 41 63.41 6.72 -17.18
N ARG A 42 62.84 5.58 -16.72
CA ARG A 42 63.66 4.48 -16.20
C ARG A 42 64.61 3.91 -17.25
N GLY A 43 64.14 3.75 -18.51
CA GLY A 43 65.02 3.31 -19.59
C GLY A 43 66.16 4.30 -19.91
N LEU A 44 65.93 5.61 -19.75
CA LEU A 44 67.00 6.63 -19.88
C LEU A 44 67.96 6.62 -18.68
N TYR A 45 67.45 6.41 -17.50
CA TYR A 45 68.28 6.30 -16.29
C TYR A 45 69.21 5.10 -16.35
N GLU A 46 68.75 3.93 -16.79
CA GLU A 46 69.59 2.74 -16.95
C GLU A 46 70.76 2.97 -17.92
N LYS A 47 70.54 3.85 -18.90
CA LYS A 47 71.61 4.27 -19.85
C LYS A 47 72.51 5.41 -19.32
N GLY A 48 72.27 5.89 -18.07
CA GLY A 48 73.04 6.96 -17.46
C GLY A 48 72.65 8.38 -17.90
N TYR A 49 71.57 8.54 -18.70
CA TYR A 49 71.18 9.82 -19.29
C TYR A 49 70.17 10.60 -18.45
N PHE A 50 69.69 10.06 -17.33
CA PHE A 50 68.64 10.71 -16.52
C PHE A 50 68.94 10.62 -15.01
N PRO A 51 68.73 11.69 -14.23
CA PRO A 51 69.08 11.69 -12.78
C PRO A 51 68.02 10.94 -11.98
N LYS A 52 68.45 10.08 -11.03
CA LYS A 52 67.61 9.29 -10.12
C LYS A 52 66.60 10.14 -9.31
N THR A 53 66.99 11.37 -8.95
CA THR A 53 66.16 12.31 -8.15
C THR A 53 64.86 12.65 -8.86
N LYS A 54 64.88 12.74 -10.20
CA LYS A 54 63.68 13.01 -11.00
C LYS A 54 62.72 11.78 -11.07
N ILE A 55 63.28 10.58 -11.14
CA ILE A 55 62.48 9.33 -11.07
C ILE A 55 61.77 9.24 -9.74
N LEU A 56 62.47 9.45 -8.65
CA LEU A 56 61.90 9.44 -7.28
C LEU A 56 60.85 10.53 -7.10
N ALA A 57 60.95 11.67 -7.77
CA ALA A 57 59.89 12.69 -7.72
C ALA A 57 58.58 12.20 -8.39
N ILE A 58 58.68 11.54 -9.57
CA ILE A 58 57.52 10.99 -10.26
C ILE A 58 56.90 9.83 -9.47
N GLU A 59 57.73 8.95 -8.89
CA GLU A 59 57.26 7.86 -8.02
C GLU A 59 56.49 8.39 -6.82
N ARG A 60 56.96 9.47 -6.17
CA ARG A 60 56.20 10.13 -5.08
C ARG A 60 54.87 10.68 -5.57
N ALA A 61 54.82 11.35 -6.76
CA ALA A 61 53.62 11.88 -7.33
C ALA A 61 52.60 10.74 -7.63
N ILE A 62 53.05 9.59 -8.12
CA ILE A 62 52.22 8.39 -8.32
C ILE A 62 51.63 7.91 -6.98
N VAL A 63 52.42 7.83 -5.90
CA VAL A 63 51.95 7.39 -4.59
C VAL A 63 50.92 8.36 -4.04
N GLU A 64 51.15 9.67 -4.16
CA GLU A 64 50.18 10.70 -3.74
C GLU A 64 48.87 10.62 -4.51
N LEU A 65 48.93 10.44 -5.83
CA LEU A 65 47.72 10.25 -6.67
C LEU A 65 46.93 8.96 -6.34
N ARG A 66 47.66 7.88 -6.03
CA ARG A 66 47.02 6.64 -5.58
C ARG A 66 46.32 6.81 -4.24
N GLY A 67 46.94 7.51 -3.29
CA GLY A 67 46.33 7.86 -2.01
C GLY A 67 45.07 8.72 -2.18
N ALA A 68 45.15 9.74 -3.04
CA ALA A 68 44.00 10.58 -3.36
C ALA A 68 42.87 9.82 -4.06
N SER A 69 43.21 8.87 -4.96
CA SER A 69 42.21 7.99 -5.59
C SER A 69 41.51 7.06 -4.59
N GLY A 70 42.26 6.59 -3.56
CA GLY A 70 41.67 5.83 -2.46
C GLY A 70 40.66 6.65 -1.63
N ASN A 71 40.98 7.92 -1.41
CA ASN A 71 40.04 8.84 -0.73
C ASN A 71 38.76 9.08 -1.55
N ASP A 72 38.88 9.26 -2.89
CA ASP A 72 37.70 9.41 -3.76
C ASP A 72 36.78 8.17 -3.69
N LEU A 73 37.36 6.97 -3.67
CA LEU A 73 36.61 5.73 -3.50
C LEU A 73 35.87 5.67 -2.17
N ALA A 74 36.51 6.11 -1.10
CA ALA A 74 35.88 6.14 0.23
C ALA A 74 34.72 7.15 0.27
N LEU A 75 34.86 8.32 -0.36
CA LEU A 75 33.79 9.32 -0.46
C LEU A 75 32.61 8.79 -1.28
N ILE A 76 32.88 8.16 -2.45
CA ILE A 76 31.84 7.52 -3.27
C ILE A 76 31.09 6.46 -2.44
N ALA A 77 31.81 5.63 -1.70
CA ALA A 77 31.17 4.59 -0.87
C ALA A 77 30.26 5.21 0.21
N ARG A 78 30.71 6.28 0.88
CA ARG A 78 29.88 7.00 1.86
C ARG A 78 28.63 7.60 1.25
N ALA A 79 28.77 8.28 0.11
CA ALA A 79 27.63 8.86 -0.59
C ALA A 79 26.61 7.81 -1.04
N LYS A 80 27.10 6.65 -1.54
CA LYS A 80 26.23 5.51 -1.88
C LYS A 80 25.51 4.93 -0.67
N SER A 81 26.18 4.79 0.46
CA SER A 81 25.54 4.33 1.71
C SER A 81 24.45 5.30 2.17
N ALA A 82 24.74 6.59 2.19
CA ALA A 82 23.77 7.62 2.54
C ALA A 82 22.54 7.64 1.59
N ARG A 83 22.78 7.41 0.29
CA ARG A 83 21.71 7.24 -0.69
C ARG A 83 20.83 6.03 -0.36
N GLY A 84 21.44 4.88 -0.09
CA GLY A 84 20.70 3.66 0.29
C GLY A 84 19.90 3.83 1.59
N GLU A 85 20.41 4.58 2.55
CA GLU A 85 19.67 4.94 3.77
C GLU A 85 18.44 5.78 3.45
N ALA A 86 18.55 6.78 2.56
CA ALA A 86 17.42 7.60 2.15
C ALA A 86 16.35 6.78 1.38
N GLU A 87 16.76 5.85 0.52
CA GLU A 87 15.88 4.92 -0.18
C GLU A 87 15.11 4.01 0.81
N ASN A 88 15.80 3.47 1.81
CA ASN A 88 15.17 2.66 2.86
C ASN A 88 14.20 3.47 3.72
N GLN A 89 14.49 4.74 3.99
CA GLN A 89 13.56 5.63 4.69
C GLN A 89 12.30 5.88 3.88
N ILE A 90 12.40 6.06 2.55
CA ILE A 90 11.22 6.17 1.67
C ILE A 90 10.37 4.91 1.75
N LEU A 91 11.00 3.73 1.70
CA LEU A 91 10.30 2.45 1.80
C LEU A 91 9.56 2.34 3.14
N SER A 92 10.22 2.68 4.25
CA SER A 92 9.62 2.68 5.59
C SER A 92 8.41 3.62 5.70
N VAL A 93 8.50 4.83 5.12
CA VAL A 93 7.38 5.79 5.10
C VAL A 93 6.19 5.23 4.31
N LYS A 94 6.45 4.60 3.15
CA LYS A 94 5.40 3.95 2.34
C LYS A 94 4.74 2.79 3.08
N GLN A 95 5.52 1.95 3.76
CA GLN A 95 4.98 0.84 4.54
C GLN A 95 4.07 1.32 5.67
N ARG A 96 4.51 2.30 6.47
CA ARG A 96 3.69 2.88 7.53
C ARG A 96 2.39 3.47 6.99
N PHE A 97 2.45 4.17 5.87
CA PHE A 97 1.25 4.70 5.24
C PHE A 97 0.27 3.60 4.83
N GLN A 98 0.77 2.49 4.28
CA GLN A 98 -0.07 1.33 3.93
C GLN A 98 -0.70 0.69 5.18
N GLU A 99 0.07 0.54 6.26
CA GLU A 99 -0.43 0.01 7.53
C GLU A 99 -1.55 0.90 8.10
N ASP A 100 -1.34 2.22 8.11
CA ASP A 100 -2.34 3.19 8.57
C ASP A 100 -3.63 3.14 7.72
N VAL A 101 -3.50 3.05 6.39
CA VAL A 101 -4.64 2.93 5.47
C VAL A 101 -5.42 1.65 5.71
N VAL A 102 -4.74 0.52 5.90
CA VAL A 102 -5.39 -0.78 6.19
C VAL A 102 -6.10 -0.74 7.55
N ALA A 103 -5.50 -0.12 8.56
CA ALA A 103 -6.13 0.05 9.87
C ALA A 103 -7.42 0.89 9.76
N GLN A 104 -7.34 2.07 9.12
CA GLN A 104 -8.51 2.94 8.91
C GLN A 104 -9.60 2.26 8.08
N LEU A 105 -9.24 1.49 7.04
CA LEU A 105 -10.21 0.73 6.25
C LEU A 105 -10.97 -0.28 7.10
N ARG A 106 -10.26 -0.97 7.99
CA ARG A 106 -10.88 -1.94 8.92
C ARG A 106 -11.86 -1.25 9.86
N ASP A 107 -11.48 -0.12 10.43
CA ASP A 107 -12.34 0.64 11.34
C ASP A 107 -13.63 1.10 10.64
N VAL A 108 -13.49 1.65 9.43
CA VAL A 108 -14.64 2.06 8.60
C VAL A 108 -15.53 0.86 8.23
N GLN A 109 -14.95 -0.30 7.92
CA GLN A 109 -15.72 -1.52 7.63
C GLN A 109 -16.54 -1.99 8.84
N VAL A 110 -15.97 -1.93 10.04
CA VAL A 110 -16.69 -2.26 11.29
C VAL A 110 -17.85 -1.28 11.51
N GLU A 111 -17.62 0.01 11.33
CA GLU A 111 -18.66 1.03 11.47
C GLU A 111 -19.81 0.85 10.46
N ILE A 112 -19.48 0.56 9.19
CA ILE A 112 -20.48 0.26 8.14
C ILE A 112 -21.32 -0.95 8.54
N THR A 113 -20.70 -2.01 9.07
CA THR A 113 -21.41 -3.22 9.51
C THR A 113 -22.38 -2.91 10.64
N ASP A 114 -21.92 -2.21 11.69
CA ASP A 114 -22.77 -1.80 12.82
C ASP A 114 -23.95 -0.92 12.39
N LEU A 115 -23.68 0.09 11.54
CA LEU A 115 -24.73 0.95 11.01
C LEU A 115 -25.73 0.19 10.13
N SER A 116 -25.27 -0.78 9.36
CA SER A 116 -26.13 -1.62 8.51
C SER A 116 -27.06 -2.49 9.36
N GLU A 117 -26.54 -3.09 10.44
CA GLU A 117 -27.33 -3.87 11.38
C GLU A 117 -28.38 -3.00 12.12
N ARG A 118 -27.99 -1.82 12.58
CA ARG A 118 -28.92 -0.87 13.20
C ARG A 118 -30.00 -0.41 12.25
N LEU A 119 -29.65 -0.15 10.99
CA LEU A 119 -30.61 0.20 9.94
C LEU A 119 -31.59 -0.93 9.67
N LEU A 120 -31.12 -2.19 9.61
CA LEU A 120 -31.95 -3.36 9.43
C LEU A 120 -32.98 -3.49 10.57
N VAL A 121 -32.52 -3.39 11.82
CA VAL A 121 -33.39 -3.44 13.01
C VAL A 121 -34.41 -2.29 13.00
N ALA A 122 -33.97 -1.06 12.76
CA ALA A 122 -34.86 0.10 12.70
C ALA A 122 -35.91 -0.02 11.58
N THR A 123 -35.51 -0.54 10.42
CA THR A 123 -36.40 -0.78 9.30
C THR A 123 -37.43 -1.87 9.61
N ASP A 124 -37.02 -2.93 10.30
CA ASP A 124 -37.92 -4.01 10.74
C ASP A 124 -38.94 -3.50 11.77
N VAL A 125 -38.50 -2.72 12.75
CA VAL A 125 -39.38 -2.06 13.72
C VAL A 125 -40.38 -1.16 12.98
N LEU A 126 -39.93 -0.33 12.06
CA LEU A 126 -40.77 0.56 11.27
C LEU A 126 -41.83 -0.21 10.47
N LYS A 127 -41.44 -1.33 9.81
CA LYS A 127 -42.42 -2.19 9.10
C LYS A 127 -43.47 -2.80 9.98
N ARG A 128 -43.15 -3.06 11.24
CA ARG A 128 -44.11 -3.64 12.24
C ARG A 128 -45.05 -2.61 12.86
N ILE A 129 -44.74 -1.32 12.73
CA ILE A 129 -45.64 -0.24 13.21
C ILE A 129 -46.95 -0.27 12.41
N GLU A 130 -46.93 -0.60 11.13
CA GLU A 130 -48.09 -0.67 10.28
C GLU A 130 -48.45 -2.16 10.03
N ILE A 131 -49.54 -2.61 10.66
CA ILE A 131 -50.06 -3.98 10.43
C ILE A 131 -50.87 -4.00 9.16
N LYS A 132 -50.36 -4.62 8.12
CA LYS A 132 -51.06 -4.74 6.80
C LYS A 132 -51.70 -6.08 6.66
N ALA A 133 -52.86 -6.09 5.96
CA ALA A 133 -53.54 -7.32 5.59
C ALA A 133 -52.64 -8.19 4.66
N PRO A 134 -52.43 -9.49 4.95
CA PRO A 134 -51.58 -10.35 4.15
C PRO A 134 -52.18 -10.68 2.77
N ARG A 135 -53.51 -10.55 2.60
CA ARG A 135 -54.21 -10.77 1.34
C ARG A 135 -55.48 -9.92 1.28
N SER A 136 -56.03 -9.78 0.07
CA SER A 136 -57.33 -9.14 -0.15
C SER A 136 -58.46 -10.07 0.34
N GLY A 137 -59.50 -9.50 0.96
CA GLY A 137 -60.62 -10.28 1.46
C GLY A 137 -61.60 -9.45 2.25
N ILE A 138 -62.64 -10.06 2.76
CA ILE A 138 -63.64 -9.45 3.64
C ILE A 138 -63.19 -9.58 5.09
N VAL A 139 -63.09 -8.43 5.78
CA VAL A 139 -62.73 -8.38 7.21
C VAL A 139 -63.88 -8.84 8.05
N GLN A 140 -63.67 -9.84 8.94
CA GLN A 140 -64.62 -10.36 9.91
C GLN A 140 -64.01 -10.38 11.29
N GLY A 141 -64.83 -10.39 12.35
CA GLY A 141 -64.42 -10.61 13.73
C GLY A 141 -63.41 -9.56 14.26
N VAL A 142 -63.61 -8.28 13.92
CA VAL A 142 -62.77 -7.20 14.44
C VAL A 142 -62.88 -7.14 15.97
N LYS A 143 -61.73 -7.34 16.65
CA LYS A 143 -61.66 -7.33 18.15
C LYS A 143 -61.21 -5.98 18.70
N LEU A 144 -60.67 -5.10 17.87
CA LEU A 144 -60.21 -3.77 18.26
C LEU A 144 -61.29 -2.73 18.00
N HIS A 145 -61.76 -2.10 19.04
CA HIS A 145 -62.86 -1.10 18.96
C HIS A 145 -62.44 0.30 19.41
N THR A 146 -61.21 0.45 19.95
CA THR A 146 -60.78 1.69 20.59
C THR A 146 -59.38 2.13 20.07
N VAL A 147 -59.24 3.39 19.72
CA VAL A 147 -57.96 4.00 19.43
C VAL A 147 -57.18 4.15 20.74
N GLY A 148 -55.90 3.76 20.78
CA GLY A 148 -55.06 3.77 21.99
C GLY A 148 -55.09 2.47 22.80
N GLY A 149 -55.77 1.43 22.31
CA GLY A 149 -55.73 0.10 22.93
C GLY A 149 -54.32 -0.54 22.81
N VAL A 150 -53.91 -1.26 23.84
CA VAL A 150 -52.67 -2.06 23.84
C VAL A 150 -52.94 -3.43 23.22
N ILE A 151 -52.10 -3.81 22.25
CA ILE A 151 -52.18 -5.11 21.58
C ILE A 151 -51.02 -5.95 22.05
N GLY A 152 -51.31 -7.16 22.52
CA GLY A 152 -50.29 -8.14 22.90
C GLY A 152 -49.70 -8.85 21.69
N ALA A 153 -48.44 -9.31 21.82
CA ALA A 153 -47.82 -10.12 20.79
C ALA A 153 -48.60 -11.46 20.64
N GLY A 154 -49.07 -11.74 19.40
CA GLY A 154 -49.85 -12.94 19.12
C GLY A 154 -51.37 -12.77 19.22
N ASP A 155 -51.90 -11.59 19.61
CA ASP A 155 -53.32 -11.32 19.64
C ASP A 155 -53.94 -11.30 18.25
N ILE A 156 -55.11 -11.97 18.10
CA ILE A 156 -55.88 -11.95 16.87
C ILE A 156 -56.65 -10.63 16.80
N LEU A 157 -56.34 -9.76 15.85
CA LEU A 157 -56.94 -8.45 15.70
C LEU A 157 -58.24 -8.50 14.86
N MET A 158 -58.22 -9.28 13.80
CA MET A 158 -59.35 -9.50 12.85
C MET A 158 -59.10 -10.75 12.02
N GLU A 159 -60.10 -11.25 11.38
CA GLU A 159 -60.03 -12.35 10.42
C GLU A 159 -60.30 -11.82 8.99
N ILE A 160 -59.56 -12.31 8.00
CA ILE A 160 -59.74 -11.92 6.60
C ILE A 160 -60.18 -13.16 5.85
N ALA A 161 -61.46 -13.18 5.39
CA ALA A 161 -61.97 -14.22 4.51
C ALA A 161 -61.60 -13.87 3.05
N PRO A 162 -60.81 -14.70 2.36
CA PRO A 162 -60.45 -14.44 0.96
C PRO A 162 -61.72 -14.58 0.09
N GLN A 163 -61.82 -13.70 -0.94
CA GLN A 163 -62.98 -13.71 -1.86
C GLN A 163 -62.79 -14.64 -3.07
N ASP A 164 -61.54 -14.98 -3.43
CA ASP A 164 -61.20 -15.64 -4.67
C ASP A 164 -60.51 -17.01 -4.47
N GLU A 165 -60.88 -17.79 -3.44
CA GLU A 165 -60.39 -19.16 -3.32
C GLU A 165 -61.30 -20.10 -4.16
N GLU A 166 -60.67 -20.77 -5.16
CA GLU A 166 -61.30 -21.92 -5.82
C GLU A 166 -61.61 -23.01 -4.78
N LEU A 167 -62.89 -23.41 -4.67
CA LEU A 167 -63.28 -24.46 -3.76
C LEU A 167 -62.72 -25.81 -4.23
N LEU A 168 -61.71 -26.32 -3.53
CA LEU A 168 -61.13 -27.62 -3.80
C LEU A 168 -61.94 -28.66 -3.00
N VAL A 169 -62.74 -29.45 -3.69
CA VAL A 169 -63.47 -30.56 -3.08
C VAL A 169 -62.59 -31.82 -3.15
N THR A 170 -62.12 -32.28 -2.03
CA THR A 170 -61.40 -33.56 -1.93
C THR A 170 -62.43 -34.66 -1.59
N ALA A 171 -62.79 -35.46 -2.58
CA ALA A 171 -63.62 -36.64 -2.40
C ALA A 171 -62.77 -37.92 -2.37
N ARG A 172 -63.02 -38.78 -1.38
CA ARG A 172 -62.47 -40.14 -1.40
C ARG A 172 -63.39 -41.03 -2.20
N VAL A 173 -62.98 -41.41 -3.41
CA VAL A 173 -63.72 -42.34 -4.21
C VAL A 173 -63.18 -43.75 -4.00
N SER A 174 -64.05 -44.69 -3.75
CA SER A 174 -63.65 -46.14 -3.67
C SER A 174 -63.10 -46.61 -5.02
N PRO A 175 -62.05 -47.43 -5.07
CA PRO A 175 -61.54 -47.97 -6.32
C PRO A 175 -62.56 -48.77 -7.14
N ALA A 176 -63.67 -49.18 -6.55
CA ALA A 176 -64.75 -49.89 -7.22
C ALA A 176 -65.77 -48.99 -8.02
N ASP A 177 -65.67 -47.67 -7.81
CA ASP A 177 -66.60 -46.70 -8.45
C ASP A 177 -65.87 -45.81 -9.49
N ILE A 178 -64.69 -46.21 -9.94
CA ILE A 178 -63.97 -45.58 -11.04
C ILE A 178 -64.15 -46.45 -12.29
N ASP A 179 -65.15 -46.17 -13.09
CA ASP A 179 -65.26 -46.62 -14.44
C ASP A 179 -64.77 -45.53 -15.40
#